data_cae55b533ec8d49d639539a41e04f81f
#
_entry.id   cae55b533ec8d49d639539a41e04f81f
#
_cell.length_a   1.000
_cell.length_b   1.000
_cell.length_c   1.000
_cell.angle_alpha   90.00
_cell.angle_beta   90.00
_cell.angle_gamma   90.00
#
_symmetry.space_group_name_H-M   'P 1'
#
loop_
_entity.id
_entity.type
_entity.pdbx_description
1 polymer ?
#
loop_
_entity_poly.entity_id
_entity_poly.type
_entity_poly.pdbx_seq_one_letter_code
_entity_poly.pdbx_strand_id
1 'polypeptide(L)' 'MTDLSAIPTGPIDREPLDYPTPGVFPLATERAEILGQVLADAGVQLGAYDERIAAWLAQTSDWSTLAVITSWIRRAARE' A
#
# COMPACT_ATOMS: atom_id res chain seq x y z
N MET A 1 -12.22 -0.47 8.84
CA MET A 1 -11.96 0.05 7.48
C MET A 1 -10.56 0.61 7.43
N THR A 2 -9.77 0.24 6.43
CA THR A 2 -8.40 0.71 6.30
C THR A 2 -8.38 2.12 5.72
N ASP A 3 -7.63 3.01 6.39
CA ASP A 3 -7.48 4.40 5.93
C ASP A 3 -6.37 4.47 4.89
N LEU A 4 -6.73 4.89 3.68
CA LEU A 4 -5.80 5.02 2.56
C LEU A 4 -5.39 6.46 2.30
N SER A 5 -5.75 7.40 3.17
CA SER A 5 -5.51 8.83 2.94
C SER A 5 -4.02 9.20 2.91
N ALA A 6 -3.17 8.38 3.53
CA ALA A 6 -1.71 8.62 3.54
C ALA A 6 -1.02 8.23 2.23
N ILE A 7 -1.74 7.55 1.33
CA ILE A 7 -1.17 7.12 0.05
C ILE A 7 -1.23 8.28 -0.94
N PRO A 8 -0.09 8.70 -1.52
CA PRO A 8 -0.08 9.78 -2.50
C PRO A 8 -0.93 9.45 -3.74
N THR A 9 -1.57 10.47 -4.32
CA THR A 9 -2.45 10.30 -5.47
C THR A 9 -1.91 10.91 -6.76
N GLY A 10 -0.73 11.47 -6.73
CA GLY A 10 -0.08 12.05 -7.90
C GLY A 10 1.39 11.66 -7.98
N PRO A 11 2.12 12.20 -8.97
CA PRO A 11 3.55 11.89 -9.10
C PRO A 11 4.31 12.17 -7.82
N ILE A 12 5.20 11.25 -7.45
CA ILE A 12 5.97 11.32 -6.20
C ILE A 12 7.41 11.67 -6.54
N ASP A 13 7.88 12.84 -6.06
CA ASP A 13 9.22 13.32 -6.32
C ASP A 13 10.11 13.36 -5.06
N ARG A 14 9.57 12.88 -3.93
CA ARG A 14 10.31 12.79 -2.67
C ARG A 14 9.72 11.66 -1.84
N GLU A 15 10.45 11.23 -0.81
CA GLU A 15 10.00 10.15 0.07
C GLU A 15 8.71 10.54 0.80
N PRO A 16 7.63 9.71 0.69
CA PRO A 16 6.41 9.95 1.47
C PRO A 16 6.69 9.70 2.96
N LEU A 17 6.40 10.70 3.79
CA LEU A 17 6.60 10.61 5.23
C LEU A 17 5.29 10.65 6.01
N ASP A 18 4.16 10.65 5.32
CA ASP A 18 2.85 10.59 5.96
C ASP A 18 2.52 9.14 6.34
N TYR A 19 2.08 8.95 7.56
CA TYR A 19 1.70 7.62 8.06
C TYR A 19 0.18 7.54 8.22
N PRO A 20 -0.40 6.33 8.05
CA PRO A 20 -1.85 6.15 8.27
C PRO A 20 -2.30 6.59 9.67
N THR A 21 -1.44 6.38 10.67
CA THR A 21 -1.65 6.90 12.01
C THR A 21 -0.54 7.89 12.30
N PRO A 22 -0.85 9.19 12.48
CA PRO A 22 0.19 10.21 12.67
C PRO A 22 1.13 9.88 13.82
N GLY A 23 2.43 9.94 13.54
CA GLY A 23 3.47 9.69 14.52
C GLY A 23 3.74 8.23 14.85
N VAL A 24 3.06 7.31 14.17
CA VAL A 24 3.19 5.87 14.42
C VAL A 24 3.55 5.15 13.13
N PHE A 25 4.67 4.40 13.14
CA PHE A 25 5.05 3.56 12.01
C PHE A 25 4.04 2.42 11.88
N PRO A 26 3.49 2.18 10.67
CA PRO A 26 2.56 1.06 10.49
C PRO A 26 3.29 -0.28 10.63
N LEU A 27 2.66 -1.20 11.32
CA LEU A 27 3.17 -2.56 11.48
C LEU A 27 3.02 -3.34 10.17
N ALA A 28 3.75 -4.46 10.06
CA ALA A 28 3.68 -5.32 8.87
C ALA A 28 2.25 -5.78 8.58
N THR A 29 1.48 -6.10 9.63
CA THR A 29 0.07 -6.50 9.47
C THR A 29 -0.77 -5.37 8.90
N GLU A 30 -0.56 -4.15 9.36
CA GLU A 30 -1.26 -2.98 8.83
C GLU A 30 -0.86 -2.69 7.39
N ARG A 31 0.44 -2.80 7.08
CA ARG A 31 0.92 -2.63 5.70
C ARG A 31 0.32 -3.68 4.77
N ALA A 32 0.19 -4.92 5.23
CA ALA A 32 -0.44 -5.98 4.44
C ALA A 32 -1.91 -5.69 4.17
N GLU A 33 -2.63 -5.17 5.16
CA GLU A 33 -4.03 -4.79 5.00
C GLU A 33 -4.19 -3.66 3.98
N ILE A 34 -3.32 -2.65 4.04
CA ILE A 34 -3.35 -1.54 3.11
C ILE A 34 -3.08 -2.02 1.68
N LEU A 35 -2.06 -2.85 1.49
CA LEU A 35 -1.75 -3.39 0.17
C LEU A 35 -2.92 -4.22 -0.36
N GLY A 36 -3.50 -5.09 0.48
CA GLY A 36 -4.64 -5.90 0.10
C GLY A 36 -5.85 -5.06 -0.29
N GLN A 37 -6.12 -3.99 0.46
CA GLN A 37 -7.24 -3.10 0.18
C GLN A 37 -7.03 -2.35 -1.14
N VAL A 38 -5.82 -1.85 -1.38
CA VAL A 38 -5.50 -1.14 -2.62
C VAL A 38 -5.66 -2.06 -3.83
N LEU A 39 -5.20 -3.30 -3.72
CA LEU A 39 -5.35 -4.28 -4.79
C LEU A 39 -6.82 -4.63 -5.03
N ALA A 40 -7.59 -4.83 -3.97
CA ALA A 40 -9.02 -5.10 -4.08
C ALA A 40 -9.77 -3.94 -4.74
N ASP A 41 -9.46 -2.71 -4.34
CA ASP A 41 -10.08 -1.50 -4.91
C ASP A 41 -9.73 -1.34 -6.39
N ALA A 42 -8.57 -1.85 -6.81
CA ALA A 42 -8.15 -1.84 -8.21
C ALA A 42 -8.76 -3.00 -9.02
N GLY A 43 -9.52 -3.87 -8.38
CA GLY A 43 -10.16 -5.00 -9.05
C GLY A 43 -9.25 -6.20 -9.26
N VAL A 44 -8.14 -6.26 -8.55
CA VAL A 44 -7.20 -7.37 -8.66
C VAL A 44 -7.66 -8.54 -7.80
N GLN A 45 -7.87 -9.70 -8.42
CA GLN A 45 -8.17 -10.92 -7.69
C GLN A 45 -6.87 -11.65 -7.40
N LEU A 46 -6.62 -11.96 -6.13
CA LEU A 46 -5.39 -12.60 -5.70
C LEU A 46 -5.55 -14.11 -5.63
N GLY A 47 -4.67 -14.83 -6.30
CA GLY A 47 -4.53 -16.27 -6.09
C GLY A 47 -3.67 -16.53 -4.85
N ALA A 48 -3.53 -17.80 -4.49
CA ALA A 48 -2.78 -18.18 -3.29
C ALA A 48 -1.33 -17.72 -3.33
N TYR A 49 -0.68 -17.82 -4.47
CA TYR A 49 0.71 -17.36 -4.60
C TYR A 49 0.81 -15.83 -4.51
N ASP A 50 -0.13 -15.14 -5.12
CA ASP A 50 -0.20 -13.67 -5.05
C ASP A 50 -0.30 -13.21 -3.61
N GLU A 51 -1.13 -13.87 -2.80
CA GLU A 51 -1.29 -13.52 -1.38
C GLU A 51 0.01 -13.70 -0.61
N ARG A 52 0.78 -14.74 -0.93
CA ARG A 52 2.08 -14.98 -0.30
C ARG A 52 3.07 -13.88 -0.66
N ILE A 53 3.09 -13.46 -1.91
CA ILE A 53 3.98 -12.38 -2.36
C ILE A 53 3.57 -11.05 -1.73
N ALA A 54 2.26 -10.78 -1.65
CA ALA A 54 1.76 -9.55 -1.01
C ALA A 54 2.17 -9.50 0.47
N ALA A 55 2.05 -10.62 1.19
CA ALA A 55 2.47 -10.70 2.58
C ALA A 55 3.98 -10.51 2.73
N TRP A 56 4.77 -11.15 1.86
CA TRP A 56 6.23 -10.99 1.85
C TRP A 56 6.62 -9.54 1.59
N LEU A 57 5.99 -8.91 0.61
CA LEU A 57 6.26 -7.52 0.25
C LEU A 57 5.95 -6.59 1.42
N ALA A 58 4.83 -6.81 2.12
CA ALA A 58 4.45 -6.02 3.27
C ALA A 58 5.43 -6.16 4.43
N GLN A 59 6.04 -7.35 4.58
CA GLN A 59 7.02 -7.59 5.64
C GLN A 59 8.39 -7.00 5.33
N THR A 60 8.79 -7.02 4.07
CA THR A 60 10.15 -6.64 3.66
C THR A 60 10.26 -5.17 3.26
N SER A 61 9.16 -4.51 2.91
CA SER A 61 9.16 -3.11 2.51
C SER A 61 8.82 -2.23 3.71
N ASP A 62 9.50 -1.08 3.81
CA ASP A 62 9.09 -0.06 4.77
C ASP A 62 7.83 0.65 4.26
N TRP A 63 7.28 1.54 5.08
CA TRP A 63 6.07 2.27 4.70
C TRP A 63 6.30 3.16 3.48
N SER A 64 7.43 3.86 3.43
CA SER A 64 7.69 4.79 2.32
C SER A 64 7.73 4.06 0.98
N THR A 65 8.40 2.91 0.92
CA THR A 65 8.45 2.10 -0.28
C THR A 65 7.06 1.58 -0.66
N LEU A 66 6.34 1.05 0.33
CA LEU A 66 5.01 0.50 0.11
C LEU A 66 4.03 1.59 -0.31
N ALA A 67 4.15 2.79 0.25
CA ALA A 67 3.30 3.93 -0.12
C ALA A 67 3.44 4.27 -1.61
N VAL A 68 4.67 4.21 -2.14
CA VAL A 68 4.92 4.46 -3.56
C VAL A 68 4.28 3.36 -4.41
N ILE A 69 4.49 2.10 -4.05
CA ILE A 69 3.94 0.96 -4.79
C ILE A 69 2.41 1.01 -4.80
N THR A 70 1.80 1.23 -3.64
CA THR A 70 0.34 1.30 -3.54
C THR A 70 -0.21 2.52 -4.27
N SER A 71 0.54 3.63 -4.29
CA SER A 71 0.19 4.80 -5.08
C SER A 71 0.14 4.49 -6.57
N TRP A 72 1.14 3.75 -7.09
CA TRP A 72 1.14 3.34 -8.49
C TRP A 72 -0.11 2.54 -8.84
N ILE A 73 -0.49 1.60 -7.99
CA ILE A 73 -1.67 0.76 -8.21
C ILE A 73 -2.93 1.61 -8.23
N ARG A 74 -3.09 2.52 -7.29
CA ARG A 74 -4.26 3.39 -7.21
C ARG A 74 -4.36 4.33 -8.41
N ARG A 75 -3.23 4.90 -8.83
CA ARG A 75 -3.21 5.81 -9.97
C ARG A 75 -3.52 5.07 -11.27
N ALA A 76 -3.00 3.85 -11.43
CA ALA A 76 -3.31 3.03 -12.60
C ALA A 76 -4.79 2.65 -12.64
N ALA A 77 -5.39 2.37 -11.49
CA ALA A 77 -6.80 1.98 -11.40
C ALA A 77 -7.76 3.12 -11.75
N ARG A 78 -7.29 4.36 -11.69
CA ARG A 78 -8.12 5.53 -12.02
C ARG A 78 -8.19 5.85 -13.50
N GLU A 79 -7.36 5.22 -14.30
CA GLU A 79 -7.30 5.49 -15.75
C GLU A 79 -8.19 4.57 -16.58
#